data_06c385188e25c52e2340406a8e9d90af
#
_entry.id   06c385188e25c52e2340406a8e9d90af
#
_cell.length_a   1.000
_cell.length_b   1.000
_cell.length_c   1.000
_cell.angle_alpha   90.00
_cell.angle_beta   90.00
_cell.angle_gamma   90.00
#
_symmetry.space_group_name_H-M   'P 1'
#
loop_
_entity.id
_entity.type
_entity.pdbx_description
1 polymer ?
#
loop_
_entity_poly.entity_id
_entity_poly.type
_entity_poly.pdbx_seq_one_letter_code
_entity_poly.pdbx_strand_id
1 'polypeptide(L)'
;MCYNVLTGYTIYLQYFYGDVMEDLKLYTCCFFGHRKIDKTPELIDRLTKEIEILITEKDVGNFYFGSKSEFDDLCHKIVSELKEKYPHIKRIYVRSAFQHIPDWYEESLLEHYEGTYFPNHMEKAGKASYVERNQEMINKSDFCVIYYDENYLPPRRKNSRRDLFDYQPKSGTAVAYDYAVKKKKKIINCF
;
A
#
# COMPACT_ATOMS: atom_id res chain seq x y z
N MET A 1 16.17 35.86 -43.37
CA MET A 1 14.96 35.21 -42.84
C MET A 1 15.32 33.74 -42.52
N CYS A 2 15.74 33.48 -41.28
CA CYS A 2 15.99 32.11 -40.81
C CYS A 2 14.85 31.75 -39.87
N TYR A 3 13.88 30.96 -40.35
CA TYR A 3 12.82 30.44 -39.51
C TYR A 3 13.32 29.24 -38.72
N ASN A 4 13.11 29.31 -37.41
CA ASN A 4 13.47 28.29 -36.41
C ASN A 4 12.79 26.92 -36.68
N VAL A 5 13.54 25.95 -37.17
CA VAL A 5 13.09 24.56 -37.37
C VAL A 5 13.06 23.80 -36.05
N LEU A 6 13.63 24.33 -34.96
CA LEU A 6 13.75 23.66 -33.65
C LEU A 6 12.45 23.60 -32.83
N THR A 7 11.46 24.46 -33.08
CA THR A 7 10.19 24.45 -32.35
C THR A 7 9.24 23.35 -32.77
N GLY A 8 9.30 22.91 -34.01
CA GLY A 8 8.46 21.81 -34.53
C GLY A 8 8.82 20.44 -33.99
N TYR A 9 10.11 20.17 -33.82
CA TYR A 9 10.58 18.88 -33.29
C TYR A 9 10.28 18.68 -31.79
N THR A 10 10.35 19.73 -30.99
CA THR A 10 10.06 19.66 -29.54
C THR A 10 8.57 19.43 -29.30
N ILE A 11 7.69 20.07 -30.09
CA ILE A 11 6.24 19.89 -30.01
C ILE A 11 5.85 18.49 -30.51
N TYR A 12 6.50 17.98 -31.58
CA TYR A 12 6.23 16.63 -32.11
C TYR A 12 6.65 15.52 -31.15
N LEU A 13 7.80 15.67 -30.47
CA LEU A 13 8.24 14.74 -29.43
C LEU A 13 7.32 14.79 -28.20
N GLN A 14 6.80 15.95 -27.85
CA GLN A 14 5.90 16.09 -26.71
C GLN A 14 4.51 15.48 -26.98
N TYR A 15 4.01 15.57 -28.22
CA TYR A 15 2.79 14.88 -28.65
C TYR A 15 2.98 13.36 -28.77
N PHE A 16 4.10 12.91 -29.32
CA PHE A 16 4.39 11.47 -29.47
C PHE A 16 4.69 10.78 -28.14
N TYR A 17 5.33 11.45 -27.16
CA TYR A 17 5.58 10.93 -25.82
C TYR A 17 4.35 11.05 -24.91
N GLY A 18 3.48 12.02 -25.12
CA GLY A 18 2.23 12.19 -24.36
C GLY A 18 1.24 11.06 -24.64
N ASP A 19 1.01 10.73 -25.91
CA ASP A 19 0.01 9.72 -26.30
C ASP A 19 0.48 8.27 -26.09
N VAL A 20 1.79 8.02 -26.03
CA VAL A 20 2.34 6.65 -25.79
C VAL A 20 2.41 6.30 -24.30
N MET A 21 2.37 7.30 -23.41
CA MET A 21 2.41 7.09 -21.96
C MET A 21 1.03 6.85 -21.31
N GLU A 22 -0.07 7.03 -22.05
CA GLU A 22 -1.43 6.89 -21.49
C GLU A 22 -1.90 5.43 -21.30
N ASP A 23 -1.18 4.42 -21.82
CA ASP A 23 -1.63 3.02 -21.79
C ASP A 23 -0.68 2.02 -21.08
N LEU A 24 0.35 2.50 -20.38
CA LEU A 24 1.16 1.62 -19.53
C LEU A 24 0.36 1.29 -18.25
N LYS A 25 -0.23 0.11 -18.23
CA LYS A 25 -0.92 -0.43 -17.06
C LYS A 25 0.07 -0.58 -15.90
N LEU A 26 0.07 0.41 -15.01
CA LEU A 26 0.86 0.34 -13.81
C LEU A 26 0.30 -0.72 -12.85
N TYR A 27 1.16 -1.58 -12.34
CA TYR A 27 0.82 -2.54 -11.30
C TYR A 27 0.65 -1.85 -9.95
N THR A 28 0.05 -2.59 -9.03
CA THR A 28 -0.30 -2.10 -7.70
C THR A 28 0.32 -2.97 -6.62
N CYS A 29 0.86 -2.33 -5.58
CA CYS A 29 1.37 -2.97 -4.39
C CYS A 29 0.60 -2.51 -3.15
N CYS A 30 0.39 -3.40 -2.18
CA CYS A 30 -0.12 -3.06 -0.86
C CYS A 30 0.79 -3.57 0.25
N PHE A 31 0.67 -2.93 1.43
CA PHE A 31 1.50 -3.21 2.59
C PHE A 31 0.67 -3.72 3.76
N PHE A 32 1.18 -4.70 4.51
CA PHE A 32 0.66 -5.07 5.82
C PHE A 32 1.72 -5.80 6.65
N GLY A 33 1.78 -5.43 7.91
CA GLY A 33 2.75 -5.97 8.84
C GLY A 33 2.27 -5.89 10.29
N HIS A 34 3.09 -6.40 11.18
CA HIS A 34 2.82 -6.30 12.60
C HIS A 34 2.73 -4.84 13.05
N ARG A 35 1.88 -4.61 14.07
CA ARG A 35 1.63 -3.27 14.59
C ARG A 35 2.90 -2.61 15.13
N LYS A 36 3.78 -3.41 15.74
CA LYS A 36 5.11 -3.01 16.19
C LYS A 36 6.14 -3.87 15.49
N ILE A 37 7.21 -3.24 15.04
CA ILE A 37 8.34 -3.86 14.35
C ILE A 37 9.64 -3.32 14.93
N ASP A 38 10.71 -4.09 14.77
CA ASP A 38 12.05 -3.57 15.01
C ASP A 38 12.57 -2.91 13.73
N LYS A 39 12.70 -1.58 13.77
CA LYS A 39 13.11 -0.76 12.62
C LYS A 39 14.63 -0.74 12.47
N THR A 40 15.23 -1.90 12.23
CA THR A 40 16.68 -1.99 12.05
C THR A 40 17.11 -1.36 10.71
N PRO A 41 18.38 -0.91 10.61
CA PRO A 41 18.93 -0.41 9.35
C PRO A 41 18.82 -1.44 8.22
N GLU A 42 19.02 -2.72 8.53
CA GLU A 42 18.95 -3.84 7.58
C GLU A 42 17.52 -4.00 7.01
N LEU A 43 16.49 -3.89 7.86
CA LEU A 43 15.09 -3.93 7.43
C LEU A 43 14.77 -2.75 6.52
N ILE A 44 15.22 -1.54 6.88
CA ILE A 44 14.99 -0.32 6.09
C ILE A 44 15.66 -0.46 4.71
N ASP A 45 16.92 -0.88 4.66
CA ASP A 45 17.66 -1.08 3.42
C ASP A 45 17.01 -2.15 2.53
N ARG A 46 16.61 -3.28 3.11
CA ARG A 46 15.90 -4.35 2.40
C ARG A 46 14.57 -3.86 1.82
N LEU A 47 13.75 -3.19 2.63
CA LEU A 47 12.46 -2.65 2.17
C LEU A 47 12.65 -1.62 1.06
N THR A 48 13.62 -0.73 1.19
CA THR A 48 13.92 0.30 0.18
C THR A 48 14.28 -0.36 -1.15
N LYS A 49 15.18 -1.36 -1.14
CA LYS A 49 15.57 -2.11 -2.34
C LYS A 49 14.40 -2.84 -2.98
N GLU A 50 13.61 -3.57 -2.19
CA GLU A 50 12.47 -4.34 -2.72
C GLU A 50 11.40 -3.40 -3.34
N ILE A 51 11.10 -2.27 -2.69
CA ILE A 51 10.15 -1.30 -3.22
C ILE A 51 10.71 -0.64 -4.49
N GLU A 52 11.99 -0.30 -4.52
CA GLU A 52 12.62 0.28 -5.72
C GLU A 52 12.62 -0.71 -6.90
N ILE A 53 12.88 -2.00 -6.67
CA ILE A 53 12.75 -3.05 -7.68
C ILE A 53 11.31 -3.16 -8.21
N LEU A 54 10.32 -3.06 -7.32
CA LEU A 54 8.91 -3.05 -7.73
C LEU A 54 8.60 -1.88 -8.67
N ILE A 55 9.17 -0.69 -8.42
CA ILE A 55 8.97 0.49 -9.26
C ILE A 55 9.69 0.31 -10.61
N THR A 56 10.98 -0.08 -10.60
CA THR A 56 11.86 -0.01 -11.77
C THR A 56 11.79 -1.24 -12.67
N GLU A 57 11.50 -2.42 -12.10
CA GLU A 57 11.52 -3.68 -12.86
C GLU A 57 10.15 -4.33 -13.01
N LYS A 58 9.18 -3.91 -12.20
CA LYS A 58 7.83 -4.51 -12.20
C LYS A 58 6.73 -3.50 -12.52
N ASP A 59 7.07 -2.28 -12.92
CA ASP A 59 6.13 -1.22 -13.31
C ASP A 59 5.05 -0.94 -12.26
N VAL A 60 5.41 -1.05 -10.97
CA VAL A 60 4.49 -0.73 -9.88
C VAL A 60 4.43 0.79 -9.73
N GLY A 61 3.27 1.37 -10.03
CA GLY A 61 3.03 2.80 -9.91
C GLY A 61 2.03 3.18 -8.82
N ASN A 62 1.27 2.22 -8.27
CA ASN A 62 0.28 2.49 -7.25
C ASN A 62 0.61 1.72 -5.96
N PHE A 63 0.66 2.44 -4.84
CA PHE A 63 0.96 1.89 -3.52
C PHE A 63 -0.21 2.15 -2.58
N TYR A 64 -0.87 1.08 -2.10
CA TYR A 64 -2.01 1.15 -1.20
C TYR A 64 -1.59 1.06 0.26
N PHE A 65 -2.08 2.03 1.03
CA PHE A 65 -1.87 2.17 2.47
C PHE A 65 -3.20 2.21 3.21
N GLY A 66 -3.18 1.91 4.48
CA GLY A 66 -4.40 2.02 5.26
C GLY A 66 -4.28 1.46 6.66
N SER A 67 -3.23 0.75 6.98
CA SER A 67 -2.96 0.21 8.30
C SER A 67 -2.48 1.32 9.26
N LYS A 68 -2.72 1.13 10.54
CA LYS A 68 -2.12 1.93 11.62
C LYS A 68 -1.03 1.08 12.30
N SER A 69 -0.07 0.61 11.54
CA SER A 69 1.06 -0.19 12.04
C SER A 69 2.37 0.53 11.77
N GLU A 70 3.35 0.30 12.63
CA GLU A 70 4.69 0.87 12.41
C GLU A 70 5.32 0.38 11.11
N PHE A 71 4.91 -0.79 10.60
CA PHE A 71 5.34 -1.29 9.30
C PHE A 71 4.75 -0.47 8.15
N ASP A 72 3.45 -0.19 8.19
CA ASP A 72 2.76 0.62 7.19
C ASP A 72 3.35 2.04 7.13
N ASP A 73 3.58 2.65 8.32
CA ASP A 73 4.21 3.96 8.44
C ASP A 73 5.63 3.98 7.86
N LEU A 74 6.42 2.93 8.11
CA LEU A 74 7.77 2.80 7.56
C LEU A 74 7.73 2.68 6.02
N CYS A 75 6.86 1.83 5.48
CA CYS A 75 6.69 1.68 4.03
C CYS A 75 6.21 2.98 3.39
N HIS A 76 5.28 3.71 4.03
CA HIS A 76 4.82 5.01 3.53
C HIS A 76 5.96 6.02 3.46
N LYS A 77 6.82 6.08 4.49
CA LYS A 77 8.02 6.93 4.49
C LYS A 77 8.95 6.59 3.33
N ILE A 78 9.28 5.30 3.15
CA ILE A 78 10.17 4.84 2.08
C ILE A 78 9.59 5.17 0.69
N VAL A 79 8.31 4.89 0.46
CA VAL A 79 7.65 5.22 -0.83
C VAL A 79 7.63 6.74 -1.05
N SER A 80 7.48 7.54 0.01
CA SER A 80 7.52 9.01 -0.08
C SER A 80 8.90 9.53 -0.48
N GLU A 81 9.97 8.95 0.07
CA GLU A 81 11.35 9.27 -0.30
C GLU A 81 11.64 8.83 -1.76
N LEU A 82 11.21 7.63 -2.15
CA LEU A 82 11.37 7.14 -3.51
C LEU A 82 10.56 7.94 -4.53
N LYS A 83 9.46 8.55 -4.14
CA LYS A 83 8.66 9.41 -5.02
C LYS A 83 9.42 10.66 -5.48
N GLU A 84 10.35 11.16 -4.71
CA GLU A 84 11.22 12.26 -5.15
C GLU A 84 12.05 11.85 -6.38
N LYS A 85 12.48 10.60 -6.44
CA LYS A 85 13.21 10.01 -7.57
C LYS A 85 12.28 9.51 -8.69
N TYR A 86 11.10 9.02 -8.33
CA TYR A 86 10.10 8.44 -9.24
C TYR A 86 8.75 9.17 -9.13
N PRO A 87 8.61 10.39 -9.69
CA PRO A 87 7.42 11.24 -9.46
C PRO A 87 6.09 10.65 -9.94
N HIS A 88 6.11 9.67 -10.83
CA HIS A 88 4.93 9.02 -11.39
C HIS A 88 4.21 8.08 -10.40
N ILE A 89 4.88 7.61 -9.33
CA ILE A 89 4.24 6.73 -8.37
C ILE A 89 3.20 7.45 -7.51
N LYS A 90 2.17 6.71 -7.09
CA LYS A 90 1.04 7.24 -6.31
C LYS A 90 0.90 6.48 -5.00
N ARG A 91 0.77 7.24 -3.90
CA ARG A 91 0.40 6.72 -2.58
C ARG A 91 -1.10 6.91 -2.42
N ILE A 92 -1.82 5.84 -2.15
CA ILE A 92 -3.28 5.84 -2.08
C ILE A 92 -3.71 5.31 -0.72
N TYR A 93 -4.43 6.13 0.05
CA TYR A 93 -4.95 5.72 1.34
C TYR A 93 -6.33 5.06 1.22
N VAL A 94 -6.43 3.79 1.63
CA VAL A 94 -7.69 3.03 1.62
C VAL A 94 -8.33 3.11 2.99
N ARG A 95 -9.48 3.78 3.07
CA ARG A 95 -10.20 4.02 4.32
C ARG A 95 -10.92 2.75 4.80
N SER A 96 -11.01 2.56 6.11
CA SER A 96 -11.72 1.44 6.75
C SER A 96 -12.94 1.88 7.55
N ALA A 97 -13.13 3.18 7.73
CA ALA A 97 -14.23 3.76 8.46
C ALA A 97 -14.70 5.01 7.73
N PHE A 98 -16.01 5.28 7.84
CA PHE A 98 -16.68 6.42 7.27
C PHE A 98 -16.60 6.51 5.74
N GLN A 99 -17.69 6.15 5.08
CA GLN A 99 -17.85 6.29 3.63
C GLN A 99 -17.75 7.76 3.22
N HIS A 100 -18.38 8.64 3.99
CA HIS A 100 -18.30 10.08 3.83
C HIS A 100 -17.42 10.66 4.93
N ILE A 101 -16.47 11.49 4.55
CA ILE A 101 -15.56 12.21 5.45
C ILE A 101 -15.70 13.71 5.19
N PRO A 102 -15.49 14.57 6.20
CA PRO A 102 -15.47 16.01 6.02
C PRO A 102 -14.32 16.43 5.09
N ASP A 103 -14.52 17.51 4.32
CA ASP A 103 -13.54 18.04 3.37
C ASP A 103 -12.17 18.29 4.01
N TRP A 104 -12.14 18.90 5.20
CA TRP A 104 -10.88 19.14 5.93
C TRP A 104 -10.09 17.87 6.22
N TYR A 105 -10.77 16.73 6.41
CA TYR A 105 -10.10 15.46 6.66
C TYR A 105 -9.60 14.84 5.35
N GLU A 106 -10.34 14.99 4.26
CA GLU A 106 -9.89 14.59 2.95
C GLU A 106 -8.67 15.41 2.51
N GLU A 107 -8.71 16.73 2.68
CA GLU A 107 -7.57 17.63 2.42
C GLU A 107 -6.33 17.20 3.21
N SER A 108 -6.47 16.92 4.51
CA SER A 108 -5.37 16.43 5.34
C SER A 108 -4.79 15.08 4.86
N LEU A 109 -5.63 14.19 4.31
CA LEU A 109 -5.12 12.95 3.70
C LEU A 109 -4.35 13.25 2.40
N LEU A 110 -4.83 14.18 1.59
CA LEU A 110 -4.23 14.55 0.32
C LEU A 110 -2.90 15.31 0.45
N GLU A 111 -2.56 15.82 1.64
CA GLU A 111 -1.21 16.32 1.94
C GLU A 111 -0.14 15.21 1.89
N HIS A 112 -0.55 13.96 2.18
CA HIS A 112 0.37 12.82 2.32
C HIS A 112 0.16 11.73 1.27
N TYR A 113 -0.98 11.75 0.57
CA TYR A 113 -1.38 10.74 -0.41
C TYR A 113 -1.90 11.40 -1.69
N GLU A 114 -1.66 10.80 -2.82
CA GLU A 114 -2.18 11.27 -4.11
C GLU A 114 -3.65 10.89 -4.33
N GLY A 115 -4.23 10.13 -3.43
CA GLY A 115 -5.64 9.80 -3.45
C GLY A 115 -6.09 9.02 -2.22
N THR A 116 -7.39 9.03 -2.01
CA THR A 116 -8.05 8.24 -0.97
C THR A 116 -9.39 7.72 -1.46
N TYR A 117 -9.78 6.55 -0.99
CA TYR A 117 -11.13 6.04 -1.24
C TYR A 117 -11.62 5.14 -0.12
N PHE A 118 -12.94 4.97 -0.06
CA PHE A 118 -13.62 3.99 0.79
C PHE A 118 -14.12 2.84 -0.10
N PRO A 119 -13.82 1.57 0.22
CA PRO A 119 -14.27 0.44 -0.59
C PRO A 119 -15.80 0.33 -0.62
N ASN A 120 -16.39 0.18 -1.80
CA ASN A 120 -17.84 0.17 -1.99
C ASN A 120 -18.57 -1.03 -1.34
N HIS A 121 -17.85 -2.09 -1.01
CA HIS A 121 -18.41 -3.35 -0.48
C HIS A 121 -18.10 -3.56 1.00
N MET A 122 -17.80 -2.49 1.73
CA MET A 122 -17.55 -2.61 3.17
C MET A 122 -18.88 -2.65 3.92
N GLU A 123 -19.20 -3.83 4.45
CA GLU A 123 -20.46 -4.08 5.18
C GLU A 123 -20.25 -4.09 6.69
N LYS A 124 -19.03 -4.36 7.16
CA LYS A 124 -18.74 -4.58 8.57
C LYS A 124 -18.23 -3.32 9.24
N ALA A 125 -18.56 -3.18 10.51
CA ALA A 125 -18.10 -2.10 11.36
C ALA A 125 -17.03 -2.56 12.37
N GLY A 126 -16.34 -1.62 12.98
CA GLY A 126 -15.38 -1.86 14.04
C GLY A 126 -14.13 -2.61 13.54
N LYS A 127 -13.71 -3.65 14.24
CA LYS A 127 -12.48 -4.39 13.89
C LYS A 127 -12.59 -5.19 12.59
N ALA A 128 -13.77 -5.63 12.24
CA ALA A 128 -14.01 -6.40 11.03
C ALA A 128 -13.83 -5.53 9.77
N SER A 129 -14.07 -4.23 9.85
CA SER A 129 -13.84 -3.30 8.73
C SER A 129 -12.36 -3.23 8.31
N TYR A 130 -11.43 -3.37 9.26
CA TYR A 130 -10.00 -3.43 8.93
C TYR A 130 -9.64 -4.69 8.13
N VAL A 131 -10.30 -5.81 8.41
CA VAL A 131 -10.09 -7.05 7.66
C VAL A 131 -10.62 -6.89 6.23
N GLU A 132 -11.84 -6.35 6.07
CA GLU A 132 -12.44 -6.11 4.76
C GLU A 132 -11.61 -5.12 3.92
N ARG A 133 -11.15 -4.03 4.53
CA ARG A 133 -10.26 -3.08 3.87
C ARG A 133 -8.96 -3.76 3.40
N ASN A 134 -8.32 -4.58 4.24
CA ASN A 134 -7.11 -5.30 3.86
C ASN A 134 -7.39 -6.27 2.71
N GLN A 135 -8.54 -6.97 2.72
CA GLN A 135 -8.95 -7.85 1.63
C GLN A 135 -9.16 -7.08 0.33
N GLU A 136 -9.75 -5.89 0.39
CA GLU A 136 -9.91 -5.02 -0.78
C GLU A 136 -8.56 -4.57 -1.35
N MET A 137 -7.64 -4.12 -0.48
CA MET A 137 -6.29 -3.76 -0.90
C MET A 137 -5.59 -4.94 -1.58
N ILE A 138 -5.68 -6.14 -1.00
CA ILE A 138 -5.10 -7.37 -1.57
C ILE A 138 -5.75 -7.71 -2.91
N ASN A 139 -7.08 -7.63 -3.02
CA ASN A 139 -7.79 -7.94 -4.26
C ASN A 139 -7.32 -7.04 -5.41
N LYS A 140 -7.15 -5.75 -5.15
CA LYS A 140 -6.73 -4.73 -6.12
C LYS A 140 -5.23 -4.68 -6.38
N SER A 141 -4.42 -5.39 -5.60
CA SER A 141 -2.96 -5.38 -5.74
C SER A 141 -2.45 -6.59 -6.49
N ASP A 142 -1.36 -6.41 -7.22
CA ASP A 142 -0.59 -7.47 -7.88
C ASP A 142 0.48 -8.01 -6.93
N PHE A 143 1.04 -7.13 -6.11
CA PHE A 143 2.10 -7.41 -5.14
C PHE A 143 1.66 -7.08 -3.72
N CYS A 144 2.17 -7.84 -2.77
CA CYS A 144 1.97 -7.63 -1.34
C CYS A 144 3.32 -7.65 -0.64
N VAL A 145 3.78 -6.53 -0.13
CA VAL A 145 4.97 -6.43 0.71
C VAL A 145 4.54 -6.55 2.16
N ILE A 146 5.09 -7.50 2.87
CA ILE A 146 4.63 -7.84 4.22
C ILE A 146 5.79 -7.94 5.20
N TYR A 147 5.48 -7.70 6.49
CA TYR A 147 6.33 -8.05 7.62
C TYR A 147 5.56 -9.02 8.51
N TYR A 148 5.78 -10.31 8.30
CA TYR A 148 5.03 -11.38 8.92
C TYR A 148 5.96 -12.42 9.53
N ASP A 149 5.95 -12.49 10.85
CA ASP A 149 6.51 -13.58 11.65
C ASP A 149 5.39 -14.60 11.94
N GLU A 150 5.55 -15.81 11.48
CA GLU A 150 4.59 -16.91 11.69
C GLU A 150 4.47 -17.31 13.17
N ASN A 151 5.52 -17.07 13.95
CA ASN A 151 5.56 -17.36 15.38
C ASN A 151 5.00 -16.22 16.23
N TYR A 152 4.64 -15.07 15.62
CA TYR A 152 4.10 -13.94 16.35
C TYR A 152 2.72 -14.24 16.93
N LEU A 153 2.62 -14.24 18.24
CA LEU A 153 1.37 -14.38 18.98
C LEU A 153 0.87 -12.99 19.43
N PRO A 154 -0.28 -12.53 18.94
CA PRO A 154 -0.83 -11.27 19.41
C PRO A 154 -1.18 -11.36 20.90
N PRO A 155 -1.04 -10.26 21.67
CA PRO A 155 -1.33 -10.26 23.10
C PRO A 155 -2.79 -10.68 23.36
N ARG A 156 -2.97 -11.61 24.28
CA ARG A 156 -4.29 -12.06 24.74
C ARG A 156 -4.99 -10.91 25.46
N ARG A 157 -6.28 -10.75 25.23
CA ARG A 157 -7.10 -9.82 26.01
C ARG A 157 -7.30 -10.39 27.41
N LYS A 158 -6.83 -9.69 28.42
CA LYS A 158 -7.23 -9.96 29.81
C LYS A 158 -8.75 -9.76 29.89
N ASN A 159 -9.51 -10.76 30.37
CA ASN A 159 -10.96 -10.72 30.60
C ASN A 159 -11.92 -10.92 29.39
N SER A 160 -11.65 -11.85 28.52
CA SER A 160 -12.71 -12.37 27.67
C SER A 160 -13.48 -13.47 28.42
N ARG A 161 -14.65 -13.15 28.98
CA ARG A 161 -15.59 -14.14 29.60
C ARG A 161 -16.14 -15.18 28.61
N ARG A 162 -15.70 -15.14 27.35
CA ARG A 162 -16.16 -16.02 26.26
C ARG A 162 -15.15 -17.09 25.87
N ASP A 163 -13.97 -17.11 26.47
CA ASP A 163 -12.96 -18.15 26.16
C ASP A 163 -13.19 -19.38 27.01
N LEU A 164 -14.22 -20.16 26.63
CA LEU A 164 -14.44 -21.54 27.12
C LEU A 164 -13.31 -22.49 26.66
N PHE A 165 -12.52 -22.07 25.67
CA PHE A 165 -11.37 -22.79 25.14
C PHE A 165 -10.18 -21.85 25.08
N ASP A 166 -8.98 -22.36 25.30
CA ASP A 166 -7.70 -21.62 25.27
C ASP A 166 -7.32 -21.25 23.80
N TYR A 167 -8.19 -20.50 23.15
CA TYR A 167 -8.05 -20.11 21.75
C TYR A 167 -7.18 -18.86 21.61
N GLN A 168 -6.06 -18.99 20.88
CA GLN A 168 -5.21 -17.87 20.51
C GLN A 168 -5.69 -17.30 19.14
N PRO A 169 -6.26 -16.08 19.10
CA PRO A 169 -6.70 -15.51 17.84
C PRO A 169 -5.51 -15.19 16.91
N LYS A 170 -5.68 -15.38 15.62
CA LYS A 170 -4.71 -14.94 14.61
C LYS A 170 -4.52 -13.43 14.65
N SER A 171 -3.29 -12.96 14.40
CA SER A 171 -3.04 -11.53 14.21
C SER A 171 -3.70 -11.01 12.92
N GLY A 172 -3.95 -9.71 12.85
CA GLY A 172 -4.47 -9.09 11.63
C GLY A 172 -3.54 -9.30 10.41
N THR A 173 -2.24 -9.34 10.66
CA THR A 173 -1.22 -9.64 9.64
C THR A 173 -1.33 -11.08 9.16
N ALA A 174 -1.49 -12.06 10.07
CA ALA A 174 -1.68 -13.46 9.70
C ALA A 174 -2.95 -13.66 8.84
N VAL A 175 -4.06 -12.98 9.21
CA VAL A 175 -5.30 -13.03 8.42
C VAL A 175 -5.11 -12.45 7.02
N ALA A 176 -4.38 -11.34 6.89
CA ALA A 176 -4.08 -10.72 5.60
C ALA A 176 -3.15 -11.62 4.77
N TYR A 177 -2.13 -12.22 5.39
CA TYR A 177 -1.22 -13.17 4.74
C TYR A 177 -1.98 -14.38 4.16
N ASP A 178 -2.78 -15.06 4.98
CA ASP A 178 -3.57 -16.21 4.54
C ASP A 178 -4.49 -15.85 3.36
N TYR A 179 -5.06 -14.64 3.40
CA TYR A 179 -5.91 -14.15 2.30
C TYR A 179 -5.12 -13.90 1.03
N ALA A 180 -3.94 -13.27 1.12
CA ALA A 180 -3.06 -13.02 -0.02
C ALA A 180 -2.59 -14.33 -0.68
N VAL A 181 -2.23 -15.34 0.14
CA VAL A 181 -1.89 -16.69 -0.33
C VAL A 181 -3.08 -17.34 -1.05
N LYS A 182 -4.28 -17.29 -0.45
CA LYS A 182 -5.52 -17.80 -1.07
C LYS A 182 -5.81 -17.13 -2.41
N LYS A 183 -5.50 -15.84 -2.54
CA LYS A 183 -5.67 -15.06 -3.78
C LYS A 183 -4.50 -15.20 -4.76
N LYS A 184 -3.50 -16.02 -4.44
CA LYS A 184 -2.29 -16.28 -5.26
C LYS A 184 -1.55 -14.99 -5.63
N LYS A 185 -1.47 -14.03 -4.69
CA LYS A 185 -0.76 -12.78 -4.89
C LYS A 185 0.76 -12.99 -4.82
N LYS A 186 1.52 -12.11 -5.47
CA LYS A 186 2.98 -12.10 -5.35
C LYS A 186 3.35 -11.48 -4.00
N ILE A 187 3.82 -12.31 -3.07
CA ILE A 187 4.12 -11.92 -1.69
C ILE A 187 5.63 -11.77 -1.51
N ILE A 188 6.06 -10.64 -0.95
CA ILE A 188 7.42 -10.35 -0.52
C ILE A 188 7.40 -10.20 0.99
N ASN A 189 7.89 -11.20 1.72
CA ASN A 189 8.00 -11.14 3.19
C ASN A 189 9.36 -10.59 3.59
N CYS A 190 9.36 -9.48 4.32
CA CYS A 190 10.57 -8.78 4.77
C CYS A 190 10.90 -9.03 6.26
N PHE A 191 10.24 -10.01 6.91
CA PHE A 191 10.62 -10.47 8.25
C PHE A 191 11.91 -11.29 8.21
#